data_d8687c5e124dcf698594fb2d56f1aeb5
#
_entry.id   d8687c5e124dcf698594fb2d56f1aeb5
#
_cell.length_a   1.000
_cell.length_b   1.000
_cell.length_c   1.000
_cell.angle_alpha   90.00
_cell.angle_beta   90.00
_cell.angle_gamma   90.00
#
_symmetry.space_group_name_H-M   'P 1'
#
loop_
_entity.id
_entity.type
_entity.pdbx_description
1 polymer ?
#
loop_
_entity_poly.entity_id
_entity_poly.type
_entity_poly.pdbx_seq_one_letter_code
_entity_poly.pdbx_strand_id
1 'polypeptide(L)'
;MLKKGKFAALAILGTLAINPAFAEEKSAAVVNGVSIPQARVDMRAKAALAQGQADSPELREAIREDMINIEVVAQAAVKLGLNKDPDVIQQIELTRQQVLAGAFLQDYAKKHPIGEDQLRQEYDKLKAKMGDKEYNARHILVETEDEAKGIIAQLGKKAKFEKLAEKSRDSGSAQHGGELGWSVPGNYAPEFADALLNLKKGEYTKQPVQSQFGWHVIKLEDVRDLKAPELESIKPQILQRLQQQSIQKAIRDLREKAKVE
;
A
#
# COMPACT_ATOMS: atom_id res chain seq x y z
N MET A 1 -40.98 -68.03 54.57
CA MET A 1 -41.10 -68.29 53.11
C MET A 1 -40.44 -67.14 52.40
N LEU A 2 -39.20 -67.28 51.94
CA LEU A 2 -38.47 -66.25 51.21
C LEU A 2 -38.68 -66.42 49.69
N LYS A 3 -39.22 -65.40 49.02
CA LYS A 3 -39.27 -65.35 47.55
C LYS A 3 -38.00 -64.65 47.04
N LYS A 4 -37.19 -65.36 46.26
CA LYS A 4 -36.01 -64.92 45.60
C LYS A 4 -36.45 -64.07 44.34
N GLY A 5 -36.20 -62.78 44.33
CA GLY A 5 -36.35 -61.95 43.16
C GLY A 5 -35.07 -62.06 42.35
N LYS A 6 -35.21 -62.38 41.04
CA LYS A 6 -34.12 -62.39 40.04
C LYS A 6 -33.96 -60.97 39.49
N PHE A 7 -32.81 -60.35 39.71
CA PHE A 7 -32.42 -59.15 39.02
C PHE A 7 -31.83 -59.53 37.65
N ALA A 8 -32.49 -59.18 36.57
CA ALA A 8 -31.93 -59.25 35.24
C ALA A 8 -31.15 -57.96 34.94
N ALA A 9 -29.84 -58.09 34.78
CA ALA A 9 -28.98 -56.99 34.36
C ALA A 9 -29.13 -56.82 32.85
N LEU A 10 -29.73 -55.69 32.43
CA LEU A 10 -29.82 -55.28 31.04
C LEU A 10 -28.52 -54.56 30.65
N ALA A 11 -27.61 -55.24 29.93
CA ALA A 11 -26.44 -54.64 29.33
C ALA A 11 -26.83 -53.81 28.13
N ILE A 12 -26.86 -52.49 28.23
CA ILE A 12 -26.98 -51.59 27.11
C ILE A 12 -25.61 -51.47 26.41
N LEU A 13 -25.41 -52.22 25.34
CA LEU A 13 -24.33 -51.97 24.37
C LEU A 13 -24.65 -50.69 23.62
N GLY A 14 -24.10 -49.55 24.10
CA GLY A 14 -24.04 -48.33 23.36
C GLY A 14 -23.04 -48.47 22.21
N THR A 15 -23.53 -48.70 20.99
CA THR A 15 -22.71 -48.54 19.78
C THR A 15 -22.41 -47.06 19.62
N LEU A 16 -21.19 -46.64 19.97
CA LEU A 16 -20.66 -45.36 19.49
C LEU A 16 -20.61 -45.44 17.98
N ALA A 17 -21.57 -44.74 17.32
CA ALA A 17 -21.48 -44.44 15.90
C ALA A 17 -20.27 -43.51 15.71
N ILE A 18 -19.13 -44.06 15.30
CA ILE A 18 -18.01 -43.30 14.77
C ILE A 18 -18.50 -42.66 13.46
N ASN A 19 -18.67 -41.38 13.52
CA ASN A 19 -19.03 -40.56 12.34
C ASN A 19 -17.82 -40.54 11.39
N PRO A 20 -17.82 -41.21 10.22
CA PRO A 20 -16.67 -41.23 9.31
C PRO A 20 -16.76 -40.04 8.36
N ALA A 21 -16.48 -38.85 8.84
CA ALA A 21 -16.46 -37.65 8.01
C ALA A 21 -15.29 -36.72 8.29
N PHE A 22 -14.21 -37.22 8.89
CA PHE A 22 -12.90 -36.62 8.78
C PHE A 22 -12.10 -37.48 7.81
N ALA A 23 -11.98 -37.03 6.57
CA ALA A 23 -10.94 -37.55 5.67
C ALA A 23 -9.64 -37.51 6.48
N GLU A 24 -8.95 -38.64 6.60
CA GLU A 24 -7.68 -38.78 7.31
C GLU A 24 -6.69 -37.79 6.69
N GLU A 25 -6.54 -36.61 7.36
CA GLU A 25 -5.67 -35.57 6.87
C GLU A 25 -4.25 -36.16 6.86
N LYS A 26 -3.65 -36.25 5.66
CA LYS A 26 -2.27 -36.77 5.50
C LYS A 26 -1.37 -36.06 6.48
N SER A 27 -0.77 -36.82 7.38
CA SER A 27 0.20 -36.31 8.37
C SER A 27 1.58 -36.21 7.72
N ALA A 28 2.22 -35.06 7.82
CA ALA A 28 3.61 -34.88 7.40
C ALA A 28 4.58 -35.45 8.44
N ALA A 29 4.23 -35.36 9.73
CA ALA A 29 5.00 -35.90 10.84
C ALA A 29 4.11 -36.05 12.08
N VAL A 30 4.58 -36.84 13.08
CA VAL A 30 3.95 -36.93 14.39
C VAL A 30 5.01 -36.69 15.48
N VAL A 31 4.76 -35.72 16.36
CA VAL A 31 5.68 -35.33 17.43
C VAL A 31 4.99 -35.58 18.78
N ASN A 32 5.48 -36.56 19.56
CA ASN A 32 4.89 -36.93 20.86
C ASN A 32 3.36 -37.15 20.78
N GLY A 33 2.89 -37.79 19.71
CA GLY A 33 1.47 -38.07 19.49
C GLY A 33 0.67 -36.93 18.84
N VAL A 34 1.25 -35.75 18.62
CA VAL A 34 0.62 -34.62 17.93
C VAL A 34 0.97 -34.67 16.43
N SER A 35 -0.07 -34.77 15.59
CA SER A 35 0.09 -34.80 14.13
C SER A 35 0.35 -33.39 13.60
N ILE A 36 1.34 -33.27 12.71
CA ILE A 36 1.57 -32.10 11.87
C ILE A 36 0.92 -32.38 10.50
N PRO A 37 -0.19 -31.68 10.15
CA PRO A 37 -0.85 -31.93 8.88
C PRO A 37 0.04 -31.59 7.69
N GLN A 38 -0.01 -32.40 6.61
CA GLN A 38 0.68 -32.11 5.35
C GLN A 38 0.30 -30.74 4.78
N ALA A 39 -0.96 -30.31 4.94
CA ALA A 39 -1.44 -29.01 4.52
C ALA A 39 -0.62 -27.82 5.10
N ARG A 40 -0.04 -27.96 6.28
CA ARG A 40 0.84 -26.93 6.87
C ARG A 40 2.17 -26.84 6.11
N VAL A 41 2.76 -27.97 5.75
CA VAL A 41 3.98 -28.03 4.93
C VAL A 41 3.72 -27.41 3.55
N ASP A 42 2.60 -27.78 2.92
CA ASP A 42 2.22 -27.26 1.60
C ASP A 42 1.96 -25.74 1.64
N MET A 43 1.35 -25.22 2.71
CA MET A 43 1.15 -23.79 2.89
C MET A 43 2.48 -23.03 3.03
N ARG A 44 3.44 -23.57 3.79
CA ARG A 44 4.80 -23.00 3.94
C ARG A 44 5.57 -23.06 2.62
N ALA A 45 5.50 -24.21 1.90
CA ALA A 45 6.12 -24.37 0.59
C ALA A 45 5.55 -23.32 -0.39
N LYS A 46 4.23 -23.15 -0.45
CA LYS A 46 3.59 -22.13 -1.30
C LYS A 46 4.08 -20.70 -0.97
N ALA A 47 4.29 -20.37 0.30
CA ALA A 47 4.84 -19.09 0.68
C ALA A 47 6.30 -18.91 0.23
N ALA A 48 7.12 -19.96 0.32
CA ALA A 48 8.51 -19.96 -0.15
C ALA A 48 8.60 -19.79 -1.69
N LEU A 49 7.72 -20.47 -2.42
CA LEU A 49 7.62 -20.34 -3.89
C LEU A 49 7.22 -18.91 -4.30
N ALA A 50 6.32 -18.27 -3.56
CA ALA A 50 5.93 -16.89 -3.81
C ALA A 50 7.08 -15.88 -3.57
N GLN A 51 8.12 -16.29 -2.82
CA GLN A 51 9.36 -15.52 -2.60
C GLN A 51 10.47 -15.89 -3.60
N GLY A 52 10.17 -16.67 -4.64
CA GLY A 52 11.10 -17.02 -5.71
C GLY A 52 11.96 -18.26 -5.44
N GLN A 53 11.66 -19.05 -4.39
CA GLN A 53 12.34 -20.33 -4.18
C GLN A 53 11.80 -21.37 -5.15
N ALA A 54 12.66 -22.31 -5.59
CA ALA A 54 12.24 -23.42 -6.44
C ALA A 54 11.53 -24.51 -5.62
N ASP A 55 10.45 -25.08 -6.15
CA ASP A 55 9.81 -26.24 -5.54
C ASP A 55 10.70 -27.48 -5.72
N SER A 56 11.22 -27.99 -4.62
CA SER A 56 12.08 -29.17 -4.63
C SER A 56 11.77 -30.09 -3.44
N PRO A 57 12.10 -31.40 -3.54
CA PRO A 57 11.99 -32.30 -2.40
C PRO A 57 12.78 -31.83 -1.17
N GLU A 58 13.96 -31.26 -1.42
CA GLU A 58 14.84 -30.75 -0.36
C GLU A 58 14.21 -29.57 0.38
N LEU A 59 13.57 -28.63 -0.35
CA LEU A 59 12.82 -27.53 0.26
C LEU A 59 11.68 -28.05 1.14
N ARG A 60 10.90 -29.01 0.63
CA ARG A 60 9.77 -29.58 1.36
C ARG A 60 10.21 -30.34 2.60
N GLU A 61 11.32 -31.06 2.52
CA GLU A 61 11.92 -31.77 3.69
C GLU A 61 12.46 -30.76 4.72
N ALA A 62 13.16 -29.72 4.29
CA ALA A 62 13.63 -28.66 5.17
C ALA A 62 12.47 -27.97 5.91
N ILE A 63 11.35 -27.68 5.21
CA ILE A 63 10.14 -27.13 5.81
C ILE A 63 9.53 -28.11 6.82
N ARG A 64 9.48 -29.41 6.49
CA ARG A 64 8.96 -30.45 7.37
C ARG A 64 9.77 -30.52 8.67
N GLU A 65 11.10 -30.55 8.57
CA GLU A 65 12.01 -30.57 9.74
C GLU A 65 11.87 -29.29 10.60
N ASP A 66 11.75 -28.10 9.94
CA ASP A 66 11.50 -26.84 10.67
C ASP A 66 10.19 -26.91 11.48
N MET A 67 9.13 -27.48 10.88
CA MET A 67 7.85 -27.62 11.57
C MET A 67 7.89 -28.63 12.73
N ILE A 68 8.69 -29.70 12.61
CA ILE A 68 8.95 -30.63 13.72
C ILE A 68 9.65 -29.89 14.85
N ASN A 69 10.68 -29.13 14.57
CA ASN A 69 11.41 -28.36 15.55
C ASN A 69 10.51 -27.34 16.26
N ILE A 70 9.67 -26.63 15.52
CA ILE A 70 8.68 -25.69 16.09
C ILE A 70 7.71 -26.42 17.02
N GLU A 71 7.19 -27.58 16.63
CA GLU A 71 6.27 -28.37 17.45
C GLU A 71 6.93 -28.86 18.76
N VAL A 72 8.17 -29.35 18.68
CA VAL A 72 8.94 -29.76 19.87
C VAL A 72 9.09 -28.60 20.85
N VAL A 73 9.49 -27.42 20.37
CA VAL A 73 9.67 -26.24 21.21
C VAL A 73 8.33 -25.75 21.77
N ALA A 74 7.27 -25.76 20.96
CA ALA A 74 5.93 -25.35 21.38
C ALA A 74 5.41 -26.28 22.52
N GLN A 75 5.59 -27.59 22.41
CA GLN A 75 5.23 -28.53 23.47
C GLN A 75 6.03 -28.29 24.75
N ALA A 76 7.31 -27.96 24.65
CA ALA A 76 8.12 -27.59 25.81
C ALA A 76 7.61 -26.30 26.47
N ALA A 77 7.25 -25.28 25.66
CA ALA A 77 6.66 -24.06 26.17
C ALA A 77 5.33 -24.29 26.89
N VAL A 78 4.47 -25.16 26.38
CA VAL A 78 3.21 -25.54 27.02
C VAL A 78 3.48 -26.25 28.36
N LYS A 79 4.47 -27.14 28.43
CA LYS A 79 4.88 -27.80 29.70
C LYS A 79 5.37 -26.80 30.75
N LEU A 80 6.00 -25.72 30.35
CA LEU A 80 6.42 -24.61 31.21
C LEU A 80 5.27 -23.65 31.57
N GLY A 81 4.08 -23.85 31.03
CA GLY A 81 2.91 -22.99 31.27
C GLY A 81 2.88 -21.67 30.49
N LEU A 82 3.81 -21.45 29.53
CA LEU A 82 3.90 -20.21 28.79
C LEU A 82 2.64 -19.93 27.94
N ASN A 83 1.88 -20.95 27.58
CA ASN A 83 0.57 -20.79 26.92
C ASN A 83 -0.51 -20.16 27.83
N LYS A 84 -0.23 -19.96 29.10
CA LYS A 84 -1.09 -19.29 30.09
C LYS A 84 -0.58 -17.91 30.47
N ASP A 85 0.60 -17.55 29.98
CA ASP A 85 1.17 -16.22 30.17
C ASP A 85 0.29 -15.15 29.48
N PRO A 86 -0.12 -14.08 30.20
CA PRO A 86 -0.99 -13.06 29.66
C PRO A 86 -0.45 -12.39 28.39
N ASP A 87 0.85 -12.15 28.32
CA ASP A 87 1.47 -11.49 27.16
C ASP A 87 1.47 -12.42 25.94
N VAL A 88 1.74 -13.72 26.16
CA VAL A 88 1.67 -14.74 25.10
C VAL A 88 0.24 -14.89 24.58
N ILE A 89 -0.75 -14.90 25.48
CA ILE A 89 -2.17 -14.96 25.08
C ILE A 89 -2.54 -13.75 24.23
N GLN A 90 -2.16 -12.53 24.65
CA GLN A 90 -2.43 -11.30 23.88
C GLN A 90 -1.74 -11.33 22.51
N GLN A 91 -0.51 -11.80 22.43
CA GLN A 91 0.22 -11.92 21.16
C GLN A 91 -0.44 -12.92 20.20
N ILE A 92 -0.94 -14.04 20.71
CA ILE A 92 -1.68 -15.02 19.91
C ILE A 92 -2.98 -14.39 19.38
N GLU A 93 -3.72 -13.67 20.23
CA GLU A 93 -4.99 -13.04 19.83
C GLU A 93 -4.77 -11.95 18.79
N LEU A 94 -3.76 -11.10 18.96
CA LEU A 94 -3.38 -10.09 17.95
C LEU A 94 -3.04 -10.75 16.60
N THR A 95 -2.24 -11.83 16.64
CA THR A 95 -1.89 -12.57 15.43
C THR A 95 -3.12 -13.17 14.76
N ARG A 96 -4.03 -13.76 15.55
CA ARG A 96 -5.30 -14.31 15.05
C ARG A 96 -6.14 -13.23 14.36
N GLN A 97 -6.27 -12.05 14.99
CA GLN A 97 -7.02 -10.93 14.41
C GLN A 97 -6.39 -10.44 13.11
N GLN A 98 -5.06 -10.33 13.03
CA GLN A 98 -4.35 -9.94 11.81
C GLN A 98 -4.58 -10.93 10.66
N VAL A 99 -4.52 -12.24 10.95
CA VAL A 99 -4.76 -13.29 9.95
C VAL A 99 -6.20 -13.21 9.44
N LEU A 100 -7.18 -13.06 10.33
CA LEU A 100 -8.60 -12.95 9.94
C LEU A 100 -8.87 -11.68 9.13
N ALA A 101 -8.33 -10.54 9.55
CA ALA A 101 -8.45 -9.28 8.81
C ALA A 101 -7.82 -9.40 7.41
N GLY A 102 -6.61 -9.95 7.31
CA GLY A 102 -5.96 -10.20 6.03
C GLY A 102 -6.75 -11.12 5.10
N ALA A 103 -7.29 -12.22 5.65
CA ALA A 103 -8.14 -13.16 4.90
C ALA A 103 -9.42 -12.48 4.39
N PHE A 104 -10.08 -11.67 5.22
CA PHE A 104 -11.25 -10.90 4.81
C PHE A 104 -10.94 -9.95 3.65
N LEU A 105 -9.86 -9.15 3.77
CA LEU A 105 -9.49 -8.18 2.74
C LEU A 105 -9.10 -8.86 1.42
N GLN A 106 -8.44 -10.01 1.50
CA GLN A 106 -8.12 -10.79 0.32
C GLN A 106 -9.37 -11.37 -0.37
N ASP A 107 -10.31 -11.91 0.39
CA ASP A 107 -11.59 -12.41 -0.12
C ASP A 107 -12.41 -11.26 -0.73
N TYR A 108 -12.46 -10.11 -0.04
CA TYR A 108 -13.13 -8.92 -0.53
C TYR A 108 -12.56 -8.47 -1.88
N ALA A 109 -11.23 -8.37 -2.01
CA ALA A 109 -10.58 -7.97 -3.25
C ALA A 109 -10.89 -8.95 -4.41
N LYS A 110 -10.94 -10.25 -4.12
CA LYS A 110 -11.33 -11.27 -5.12
C LYS A 110 -12.78 -11.14 -5.58
N LYS A 111 -13.69 -10.82 -4.66
CA LYS A 111 -15.14 -10.68 -4.94
C LYS A 111 -15.51 -9.33 -5.57
N HIS A 112 -14.61 -8.33 -5.45
CA HIS A 112 -14.81 -6.99 -5.99
C HIS A 112 -13.64 -6.61 -6.93
N PRO A 113 -13.48 -7.31 -8.06
CA PRO A 113 -12.43 -6.99 -9.02
C PRO A 113 -12.65 -5.59 -9.62
N ILE A 114 -11.56 -4.90 -9.88
CA ILE A 114 -11.61 -3.63 -10.59
C ILE A 114 -11.96 -3.88 -12.06
N GLY A 115 -13.08 -3.33 -12.51
CA GLY A 115 -13.54 -3.42 -13.89
C GLY A 115 -12.81 -2.48 -14.84
N GLU A 116 -12.83 -2.78 -16.12
CA GLU A 116 -12.21 -1.94 -17.17
C GLU A 116 -12.82 -0.52 -17.22
N ASP A 117 -14.11 -0.37 -16.93
CA ASP A 117 -14.78 0.94 -16.89
C ASP A 117 -14.22 1.82 -15.77
N GLN A 118 -13.99 1.25 -14.59
CA GLN A 118 -13.39 1.95 -13.46
C GLN A 118 -11.94 2.36 -13.79
N LEU A 119 -11.20 1.48 -14.44
CA LEU A 119 -9.84 1.72 -14.88
C LEU A 119 -9.79 2.91 -15.86
N ARG A 120 -10.66 2.89 -16.89
CA ARG A 120 -10.76 3.96 -17.90
C ARG A 120 -11.17 5.29 -17.27
N GLN A 121 -12.20 5.29 -16.43
CA GLN A 121 -12.63 6.50 -15.72
C GLN A 121 -11.51 7.12 -14.89
N GLU A 122 -10.70 6.30 -14.22
CA GLU A 122 -9.60 6.77 -13.41
C GLU A 122 -8.45 7.31 -14.29
N TYR A 123 -8.17 6.65 -15.40
CA TYR A 123 -7.22 7.13 -16.40
C TYR A 123 -7.66 8.49 -16.98
N ASP A 124 -8.93 8.63 -17.35
CA ASP A 124 -9.47 9.88 -17.89
C ASP A 124 -9.41 11.02 -16.87
N LYS A 125 -9.66 10.74 -15.59
CA LYS A 125 -9.48 11.71 -14.50
C LYS A 125 -8.02 12.14 -14.35
N LEU A 126 -7.09 11.18 -14.43
CA LEU A 126 -5.66 11.50 -14.37
C LEU A 126 -5.25 12.37 -15.55
N LYS A 127 -5.66 11.99 -16.76
CA LYS A 127 -5.40 12.75 -17.98
C LYS A 127 -5.99 14.17 -17.90
N ALA A 128 -7.22 14.31 -17.43
CA ALA A 128 -7.85 15.62 -17.25
C ALA A 128 -7.12 16.52 -16.25
N LYS A 129 -6.56 15.93 -15.18
CA LYS A 129 -5.75 16.66 -14.17
C LYS A 129 -4.38 17.09 -14.69
N MET A 130 -3.79 16.31 -15.59
CA MET A 130 -2.50 16.64 -16.20
C MET A 130 -2.62 17.81 -17.17
N GLY A 131 -3.80 17.97 -17.78
CA GLY A 131 -3.98 18.92 -18.87
C GLY A 131 -3.41 18.41 -20.19
N ASP A 132 -3.36 19.30 -21.18
CA ASP A 132 -2.91 19.01 -22.57
C ASP A 132 -1.53 19.60 -22.90
N LYS A 133 -0.93 20.34 -21.95
CA LYS A 133 0.34 21.05 -22.18
C LYS A 133 1.31 20.91 -21.01
N GLU A 134 2.59 20.90 -21.36
CA GLU A 134 3.71 21.07 -20.44
C GLU A 134 4.37 22.43 -20.68
N TYR A 135 4.86 22.99 -19.60
CA TYR A 135 5.49 24.31 -19.57
C TYR A 135 6.93 24.16 -19.09
N ASN A 136 7.86 24.69 -19.84
CA ASN A 136 9.25 24.83 -19.39
C ASN A 136 9.38 26.20 -18.74
N ALA A 137 9.61 26.22 -17.45
CA ALA A 137 9.65 27.43 -16.65
C ALA A 137 10.98 27.62 -15.95
N ARG A 138 11.31 28.88 -15.65
CA ARG A 138 12.30 29.30 -14.68
C ARG A 138 11.65 30.12 -13.60
N HIS A 139 12.21 30.08 -12.40
CA HIS A 139 11.79 30.98 -11.34
C HIS A 139 12.94 31.50 -10.49
N ILE A 140 12.65 32.57 -9.76
CA ILE A 140 13.49 33.10 -8.69
C ILE A 140 12.59 33.23 -7.48
N LEU A 141 12.93 32.54 -6.39
CA LEU A 141 12.23 32.58 -5.13
C LEU A 141 13.00 33.46 -4.14
N VAL A 142 12.32 34.43 -3.53
CA VAL A 142 12.89 35.31 -2.52
C VAL A 142 11.95 35.44 -1.32
N GLU A 143 12.45 36.04 -0.24
CA GLU A 143 11.70 36.13 1.02
C GLU A 143 10.67 37.26 1.00
N THR A 144 11.02 38.38 0.39
CA THR A 144 10.19 39.58 0.43
C THR A 144 9.69 40.01 -0.95
N GLU A 145 8.54 40.71 -0.94
CA GLU A 145 8.00 41.29 -2.15
C GLU A 145 8.93 42.33 -2.79
N ASP A 146 9.64 43.11 -1.94
CA ASP A 146 10.54 44.16 -2.43
C ASP A 146 11.78 43.60 -3.11
N GLU A 147 12.29 42.47 -2.65
CA GLU A 147 13.35 41.73 -3.37
C GLU A 147 12.87 41.27 -4.74
N ALA A 148 11.67 40.71 -4.84
CA ALA A 148 11.10 40.27 -6.12
C ALA A 148 10.84 41.46 -7.05
N LYS A 149 10.36 42.60 -6.55
CA LYS A 149 10.23 43.85 -7.32
C LYS A 149 11.60 44.34 -7.84
N GLY A 150 12.62 44.26 -6.98
CA GLY A 150 13.99 44.61 -7.34
C GLY A 150 14.55 43.74 -8.49
N ILE A 151 14.24 42.42 -8.48
CA ILE A 151 14.60 41.50 -9.55
C ILE A 151 13.86 41.86 -10.83
N ILE A 152 12.56 42.09 -10.76
CA ILE A 152 11.73 42.49 -11.93
C ILE A 152 12.27 43.80 -12.55
N ALA A 153 12.63 44.77 -11.73
CA ALA A 153 13.23 46.03 -12.20
C ALA A 153 14.57 45.81 -12.92
N GLN A 154 15.41 44.87 -12.44
CA GLN A 154 16.65 44.52 -13.13
C GLN A 154 16.41 43.79 -14.44
N LEU A 155 15.43 42.89 -14.51
CA LEU A 155 15.00 42.24 -15.75
C LEU A 155 14.50 43.25 -16.77
N GLY A 156 13.77 44.28 -16.33
CA GLY A 156 13.35 45.41 -17.18
C GLY A 156 14.53 46.20 -17.76
N LYS A 157 15.69 46.20 -17.12
CA LYS A 157 16.95 46.77 -17.60
C LYS A 157 17.80 45.76 -18.39
N LYS A 158 17.20 44.65 -18.84
CA LYS A 158 17.81 43.59 -19.66
C LYS A 158 18.88 42.77 -18.93
N ALA A 159 18.85 42.70 -17.59
CA ALA A 159 19.66 41.76 -16.84
C ALA A 159 19.28 40.32 -17.21
N LYS A 160 20.24 39.41 -17.23
CA LYS A 160 20.00 38.00 -17.54
C LYS A 160 19.28 37.32 -16.37
N PHE A 161 18.21 36.61 -16.66
CA PHE A 161 17.39 35.89 -15.65
C PHE A 161 18.26 34.90 -14.86
N GLU A 162 19.10 34.16 -15.56
CA GLU A 162 19.99 33.15 -14.99
C GLU A 162 20.96 33.73 -13.93
N LYS A 163 21.46 34.96 -14.16
CA LYS A 163 22.35 35.65 -13.20
C LYS A 163 21.60 36.11 -11.96
N LEU A 164 20.35 36.53 -12.13
CA LEU A 164 19.52 36.92 -11.00
C LEU A 164 19.02 35.71 -10.19
N ALA A 165 18.86 34.56 -10.84
CA ALA A 165 18.50 33.31 -10.22
C ALA A 165 19.53 32.78 -9.21
N GLU A 166 20.80 33.20 -9.30
CA GLU A 166 21.82 32.90 -8.30
C GLU A 166 21.45 33.40 -6.89
N LYS A 167 20.53 34.39 -6.79
CA LYS A 167 20.00 34.92 -5.54
C LYS A 167 18.75 34.18 -5.04
N SER A 168 18.29 33.18 -5.75
CA SER A 168 17.10 32.43 -5.39
C SER A 168 17.32 31.61 -4.13
N ARG A 169 16.32 31.60 -3.24
CA ARG A 169 16.27 30.70 -2.07
C ARG A 169 15.99 29.24 -2.44
N ASP A 170 15.54 28.99 -3.66
CA ASP A 170 15.46 27.64 -4.21
C ASP A 170 16.82 27.18 -4.71
N SER A 171 17.61 26.59 -3.82
CA SER A 171 18.96 26.12 -4.12
C SER A 171 18.99 25.04 -5.21
N GLY A 172 17.89 24.31 -5.41
CA GLY A 172 17.77 23.27 -6.44
C GLY A 172 17.81 23.84 -7.84
N SER A 173 17.11 24.95 -8.09
CA SER A 173 17.06 25.59 -9.40
C SER A 173 18.07 26.74 -9.55
N ALA A 174 18.49 27.40 -8.46
CA ALA A 174 19.38 28.55 -8.48
C ALA A 174 20.68 28.32 -9.28
N GLN A 175 21.34 27.18 -9.07
CA GLN A 175 22.59 26.77 -9.72
C GLN A 175 22.41 26.51 -11.23
N HIS A 176 21.17 26.29 -11.67
CA HIS A 176 20.79 26.05 -13.05
C HIS A 176 20.07 27.25 -13.67
N GLY A 177 20.32 28.46 -13.14
CA GLY A 177 19.69 29.68 -13.62
C GLY A 177 18.18 29.74 -13.41
N GLY A 178 17.69 29.10 -12.33
CA GLY A 178 16.27 29.05 -11.95
C GLY A 178 15.45 28.03 -12.73
N GLU A 179 16.06 27.13 -13.51
CA GLU A 179 15.35 26.16 -14.35
C GLU A 179 14.58 25.12 -13.56
N LEU A 180 13.28 24.96 -13.89
CA LEU A 180 12.39 23.96 -13.32
C LEU A 180 12.14 22.79 -14.29
N GLY A 181 12.58 22.93 -15.55
CA GLY A 181 12.32 21.96 -16.60
C GLY A 181 10.85 21.93 -17.07
N TRP A 182 10.52 20.86 -17.82
CA TRP A 182 9.17 20.63 -18.31
C TRP A 182 8.27 20.07 -17.22
N SER A 183 7.14 20.72 -16.99
CA SER A 183 6.15 20.26 -16.00
C SER A 183 4.74 20.71 -16.34
N VAL A 184 3.75 20.04 -15.79
CA VAL A 184 2.34 20.44 -15.89
C VAL A 184 1.99 21.47 -14.81
N PRO A 185 1.03 22.38 -15.04
CA PRO A 185 0.64 23.40 -14.06
C PRO A 185 0.26 22.83 -12.69
N GLY A 186 -0.39 21.67 -12.67
CA GLY A 186 -0.82 21.01 -11.43
C GLY A 186 0.29 20.57 -10.48
N ASN A 187 1.56 20.62 -10.88
CA ASN A 187 2.72 20.34 -10.04
C ASN A 187 3.23 21.57 -9.26
N TYR A 188 2.69 22.75 -9.55
CA TYR A 188 3.06 23.99 -8.89
C TYR A 188 2.01 24.42 -7.87
N ALA A 189 2.37 25.36 -7.00
CA ALA A 189 1.39 26.05 -6.16
C ALA A 189 0.35 26.77 -7.04
N PRO A 190 -0.92 26.85 -6.64
CA PRO A 190 -1.97 27.41 -7.48
C PRO A 190 -1.63 28.82 -8.01
N GLU A 191 -1.10 29.70 -7.17
CA GLU A 191 -0.76 31.08 -7.53
C GLU A 191 0.38 31.13 -8.55
N PHE A 192 1.34 30.20 -8.46
CA PHE A 192 2.43 30.04 -9.41
C PHE A 192 1.90 29.54 -10.76
N ALA A 193 1.04 28.51 -10.73
CA ALA A 193 0.43 27.94 -11.93
C ALA A 193 -0.40 28.98 -12.69
N ASP A 194 -1.24 29.73 -11.98
CA ASP A 194 -2.07 30.79 -12.56
C ASP A 194 -1.21 31.88 -13.22
N ALA A 195 -0.13 32.29 -12.56
CA ALA A 195 0.78 33.28 -13.13
C ALA A 195 1.50 32.73 -14.37
N LEU A 196 1.97 31.46 -14.32
CA LEU A 196 2.66 30.80 -15.43
C LEU A 196 1.76 30.68 -16.68
N LEU A 197 0.49 30.29 -16.49
CA LEU A 197 -0.50 30.14 -17.57
C LEU A 197 -0.83 31.44 -18.29
N ASN A 198 -0.65 32.59 -17.64
CA ASN A 198 -0.88 33.91 -18.23
C ASN A 198 0.34 34.46 -18.99
N LEU A 199 1.49 33.78 -18.96
CA LEU A 199 2.69 34.20 -19.67
C LEU A 199 2.72 33.65 -21.09
N LYS A 200 3.27 34.44 -22.01
CA LYS A 200 3.67 33.99 -23.34
C LYS A 200 5.11 33.48 -23.29
N LYS A 201 5.47 32.63 -24.23
CA LYS A 201 6.84 32.15 -24.41
C LYS A 201 7.85 33.30 -24.42
N GLY A 202 8.86 33.19 -23.56
CA GLY A 202 9.90 34.20 -23.36
C GLY A 202 9.53 35.34 -22.38
N GLU A 203 8.28 35.41 -21.92
CA GLU A 203 7.85 36.41 -20.93
C GLU A 203 8.14 36.00 -19.50
N TYR A 204 8.26 37.00 -18.63
CA TYR A 204 8.34 36.85 -17.19
C TYR A 204 7.28 37.69 -16.47
N THR A 205 6.90 37.32 -15.24
CA THR A 205 5.91 38.02 -14.43
C THR A 205 6.34 39.48 -14.19
N LYS A 206 5.42 40.40 -14.43
CA LYS A 206 5.66 41.85 -14.26
C LYS A 206 5.40 42.29 -12.81
N GLN A 207 4.79 41.42 -12.01
CA GLN A 207 4.52 41.60 -10.58
C GLN A 207 5.00 40.36 -9.83
N PRO A 208 5.46 40.51 -8.56
CA PRO A 208 5.76 39.37 -7.72
C PRO A 208 4.57 38.47 -7.53
N VAL A 209 4.80 37.14 -7.50
CA VAL A 209 3.78 36.14 -7.26
C VAL A 209 3.99 35.55 -5.86
N GLN A 210 3.05 35.72 -4.98
CA GLN A 210 3.12 35.20 -3.60
C GLN A 210 2.66 33.75 -3.55
N SER A 211 3.37 32.90 -2.82
CA SER A 211 2.94 31.55 -2.44
C SER A 211 3.29 31.27 -0.97
N GLN A 212 2.96 30.09 -0.49
CA GLN A 212 3.37 29.63 0.85
C GLN A 212 4.90 29.54 1.02
N PHE A 213 5.68 29.50 -0.06
CA PHE A 213 7.16 29.39 -0.04
C PHE A 213 7.86 30.75 -0.03
N GLY A 214 7.16 31.83 -0.35
CA GLY A 214 7.71 33.17 -0.51
C GLY A 214 7.23 33.86 -1.79
N TRP A 215 8.06 34.74 -2.32
CA TRP A 215 7.76 35.53 -3.49
C TRP A 215 8.53 35.05 -4.72
N HIS A 216 7.81 34.84 -5.82
CA HIS A 216 8.36 34.30 -7.06
C HIS A 216 8.41 35.37 -8.15
N VAL A 217 9.46 35.32 -8.96
CA VAL A 217 9.52 35.88 -10.30
C VAL A 217 9.61 34.71 -11.27
N ILE A 218 8.63 34.56 -12.15
CA ILE A 218 8.46 33.39 -13.01
C ILE A 218 8.70 33.78 -14.46
N LYS A 219 9.43 32.96 -15.21
CA LYS A 219 9.64 33.12 -16.65
C LYS A 219 9.18 31.86 -17.37
N LEU A 220 8.40 32.01 -18.42
CA LEU A 220 8.01 30.93 -19.32
C LEU A 220 9.04 30.81 -20.45
N GLU A 221 9.78 29.72 -20.50
CA GLU A 221 10.74 29.47 -21.58
C GLU A 221 10.08 28.89 -22.82
N ASP A 222 9.23 27.88 -22.64
CA ASP A 222 8.56 27.21 -23.74
C ASP A 222 7.29 26.48 -23.29
N VAL A 223 6.45 26.11 -24.27
CA VAL A 223 5.22 25.32 -24.06
C VAL A 223 5.18 24.23 -25.13
N ARG A 224 4.80 23.05 -24.77
CA ARG A 224 4.59 21.94 -25.71
C ARG A 224 3.36 21.13 -25.35
N ASP A 225 2.84 20.39 -26.32
CA ASP A 225 1.74 19.47 -26.06
C ASP A 225 2.21 18.33 -25.17
N LEU A 226 1.43 18.06 -24.13
CA LEU A 226 1.66 16.93 -23.24
C LEU A 226 1.18 15.64 -23.91
N LYS A 227 2.08 14.70 -24.08
CA LYS A 227 1.72 13.34 -24.43
C LYS A 227 1.40 12.58 -23.16
N ALA A 228 0.10 12.45 -22.86
CA ALA A 228 -0.32 11.60 -21.74
C ALA A 228 0.23 10.17 -21.94
N PRO A 229 0.72 9.51 -20.87
CA PRO A 229 1.19 8.13 -20.96
C PRO A 229 0.04 7.23 -21.44
N GLU A 230 0.34 6.28 -22.29
CA GLU A 230 -0.64 5.28 -22.74
C GLU A 230 -1.21 4.51 -21.54
N LEU A 231 -2.53 4.22 -21.60
CA LEU A 231 -3.23 3.51 -20.53
C LEU A 231 -2.49 2.23 -20.10
N GLU A 232 -2.04 1.43 -21.06
CA GLU A 232 -1.37 0.14 -20.77
C GLU A 232 -0.06 0.33 -19.98
N SER A 233 0.66 1.43 -20.17
CA SER A 233 1.91 1.71 -19.44
C SER A 233 1.71 2.02 -17.97
N ILE A 234 0.56 2.62 -17.59
CA ILE A 234 0.23 3.02 -16.21
C ILE A 234 -0.88 2.19 -15.59
N LYS A 235 -1.46 1.24 -16.34
CA LYS A 235 -2.52 0.33 -15.89
C LYS A 235 -2.22 -0.36 -14.57
N PRO A 236 -1.03 -0.93 -14.33
CA PRO A 236 -0.71 -1.57 -13.05
C PRO A 236 -0.82 -0.61 -11.86
N GLN A 237 -0.36 0.64 -12.04
CA GLN A 237 -0.39 1.66 -11.00
C GLN A 237 -1.82 2.11 -10.69
N ILE A 238 -2.65 2.28 -11.74
CA ILE A 238 -4.07 2.63 -11.57
C ILE A 238 -4.82 1.49 -10.87
N LEU A 239 -4.60 0.24 -11.28
CA LEU A 239 -5.22 -0.93 -10.65
C LEU A 239 -4.86 -1.03 -9.17
N GLN A 240 -3.58 -0.89 -8.83
CA GLN A 240 -3.12 -0.89 -7.44
C GLN A 240 -3.80 0.19 -6.61
N ARG A 241 -3.89 1.41 -7.13
CA ARG A 241 -4.55 2.55 -6.47
C ARG A 241 -6.05 2.31 -6.27
N LEU A 242 -6.75 1.85 -7.30
CA LEU A 242 -8.18 1.54 -7.22
C LEU A 242 -8.47 0.41 -6.24
N GLN A 243 -7.64 -0.62 -6.22
CA GLN A 243 -7.75 -1.73 -5.27
C GLN A 243 -7.56 -1.25 -3.84
N GLN A 244 -6.56 -0.40 -3.59
CA GLN A 244 -6.34 0.21 -2.28
C GLN A 244 -7.53 1.08 -1.85
N GLN A 245 -8.08 1.89 -2.75
CA GLN A 245 -9.27 2.70 -2.48
C GLN A 245 -10.49 1.84 -2.16
N SER A 246 -10.69 0.74 -2.89
CA SER A 246 -11.78 -0.23 -2.65
C SER A 246 -11.66 -0.87 -1.27
N ILE A 247 -10.47 -1.30 -0.88
CA ILE A 247 -10.19 -1.85 0.46
C ILE A 247 -10.46 -0.80 1.55
N GLN A 248 -9.97 0.43 1.37
CA GLN A 248 -10.20 1.51 2.34
C GLN A 248 -11.69 1.85 2.48
N LYS A 249 -12.43 1.79 1.37
CA LYS A 249 -13.89 1.94 1.41
C LYS A 249 -14.54 0.82 2.21
N ALA A 250 -14.17 -0.44 1.97
CA ALA A 250 -14.71 -1.57 2.72
C ALA A 250 -14.47 -1.44 4.23
N ILE A 251 -13.27 -1.01 4.63
CA ILE A 251 -12.94 -0.79 6.05
C ILE A 251 -13.81 0.34 6.63
N ARG A 252 -13.99 1.45 5.92
CA ARG A 252 -14.88 2.54 6.37
C ARG A 252 -16.31 2.07 6.52
N ASP A 253 -16.86 1.37 5.52
CA ASP A 253 -18.24 0.86 5.54
C ASP A 253 -18.48 -0.12 6.71
N LEU A 254 -17.45 -0.92 7.08
CA LEU A 254 -17.50 -1.79 8.25
C LEU A 254 -17.45 -0.99 9.55
N ARG A 255 -16.58 0.02 9.61
CA ARG A 255 -16.44 0.86 10.80
C ARG A 255 -17.70 1.69 11.10
N GLU A 256 -18.38 2.19 10.06
CA GLU A 256 -19.64 2.93 10.19
C GLU A 256 -20.78 2.06 10.77
N LYS A 257 -20.75 0.76 10.51
CA LYS A 257 -21.73 -0.21 11.05
C LYS A 257 -21.35 -0.75 12.42
N ALA A 258 -20.12 -0.53 12.86
CA ALA A 258 -19.63 -1.00 14.14
C ALA A 258 -19.99 -0.01 15.25
N LYS A 259 -20.41 -0.56 16.41
CA LYS A 259 -20.54 0.23 17.63
C LYS A 259 -19.15 0.39 18.24
N VAL A 260 -18.62 1.60 18.22
CA VAL A 260 -17.33 1.96 18.86
C VAL A 260 -17.66 2.86 20.05
N GLU A 261 -17.31 2.39 21.24
CA GLU A 261 -17.48 3.13 22.51
C GLU A 261 -16.14 3.66 23.00
#